data_590d21203d365d78a10a511767df16de
#
_entry.id   590d21203d365d78a10a511767df16de
#
_cell.length_a   1.000
_cell.length_b   1.000
_cell.length_c   1.000
_cell.angle_alpha   90.00
_cell.angle_beta   90.00
_cell.angle_gamma   90.00
#
_symmetry.space_group_name_H-M   'P 1'
#
loop_
_entity.id
_entity.type
_entity.pdbx_description
1 polymer ?
#
loop_
_entity_poly.entity_id
_entity_poly.type
_entity_poly.pdbx_seq_one_letter_code
_entity_poly.pdbx_strand_id
1 'polypeptide(L)'
;MPKICRKRRIRPGLRNPLIFDQLRSEATGVYVAPRTRIITHKDRIVRPEQLRVARRMIRDYQGRGHSLRQTVERAESVDRGELNYIMPNKPNASIHIDTFHDYEPCILARYLKEIPEFYSQLDDQFIAEHGLSDLMDVVNSVPSLRTDYVPRDSIVREFVGGSCFEY
;
A
#
# COMPACT_ATOMS: atom_id res chain seq x y z
N MET A 1 -31.57 -13.00 -7.17
CA MET A 1 -30.09 -12.94 -7.13
C MET A 1 -29.69 -11.50 -7.49
N PRO A 2 -29.03 -10.75 -6.61
CA PRO A 2 -28.60 -9.40 -6.94
C PRO A 2 -27.49 -9.47 -7.99
N LYS A 3 -27.62 -8.72 -9.07
CA LYS A 3 -26.60 -8.58 -10.10
C LYS A 3 -25.39 -7.87 -9.46
N ILE A 4 -24.30 -8.60 -9.29
CA ILE A 4 -23.01 -8.06 -8.86
C ILE A 4 -22.60 -7.01 -9.90
N CYS A 5 -22.54 -5.77 -9.47
CA CYS A 5 -22.09 -4.65 -10.28
C CYS A 5 -20.67 -4.94 -10.78
N ARG A 6 -20.48 -5.10 -12.10
CA ARG A 6 -19.16 -5.23 -12.68
C ARG A 6 -18.35 -3.99 -12.31
N LYS A 7 -17.24 -4.18 -11.58
CA LYS A 7 -16.27 -3.14 -11.28
C LYS A 7 -15.84 -2.47 -12.59
N ARG A 8 -16.41 -1.34 -12.93
CA ARG A 8 -15.74 -0.42 -13.85
C ARG A 8 -14.54 0.13 -13.08
N ARG A 9 -13.34 -0.28 -13.47
CA ARG A 9 -12.12 0.41 -13.05
C ARG A 9 -12.30 1.87 -13.46
N ILE A 10 -12.61 2.72 -12.50
CA ILE A 10 -12.53 4.15 -12.71
C ILE A 10 -11.04 4.44 -12.79
N ARG A 11 -10.55 4.55 -14.02
CA ARG A 11 -9.19 5.04 -14.27
C ARG A 11 -9.08 6.44 -13.66
N PRO A 12 -7.87 6.94 -13.33
CA PRO A 12 -7.64 8.21 -12.66
C PRO A 12 -8.05 9.46 -13.48
N GLY A 13 -9.20 9.45 -14.09
CA GLY A 13 -9.85 10.59 -14.73
C GLY A 13 -10.28 11.68 -13.73
N LEU A 14 -10.38 11.34 -12.44
CA LEU A 14 -10.57 12.30 -11.34
C LEU A 14 -9.39 13.27 -11.14
N ARG A 15 -8.30 13.10 -11.87
CA ARG A 15 -7.18 14.04 -11.93
C ARG A 15 -7.50 15.32 -12.74
N ASN A 16 -8.53 15.29 -13.59
CA ASN A 16 -8.93 16.44 -14.36
C ASN A 16 -10.15 17.10 -13.69
N PRO A 17 -10.02 18.30 -13.12
CA PRO A 17 -11.13 19.00 -12.46
C PRO A 17 -12.36 19.12 -13.37
N LEU A 18 -12.17 19.32 -14.68
CA LEU A 18 -13.25 19.45 -15.66
C LEU A 18 -14.08 18.15 -15.78
N ILE A 19 -13.42 16.99 -15.73
CA ILE A 19 -14.15 15.70 -15.79
C ILE A 19 -14.86 15.44 -14.46
N PHE A 20 -14.25 15.81 -13.34
CA PHE A 20 -14.86 15.65 -12.03
C PHE A 20 -16.12 16.50 -11.88
N ASP A 21 -16.07 17.76 -12.30
CA ASP A 21 -17.20 18.69 -12.22
C ASP A 21 -18.37 18.23 -13.10
N GLN A 22 -18.10 17.65 -14.27
CA GLN A 22 -19.12 17.07 -15.14
C GLN A 22 -19.77 15.81 -14.57
N LEU A 23 -19.03 15.01 -13.80
CA LEU A 23 -19.52 13.76 -13.22
C LEU A 23 -20.08 13.93 -11.81
N ARG A 24 -19.91 15.09 -11.18
CA ARG A 24 -20.21 15.33 -9.76
C ARG A 24 -21.66 15.03 -9.37
N SER A 25 -22.60 15.21 -10.28
CA SER A 25 -24.02 14.90 -10.07
C SER A 25 -24.38 13.42 -10.24
N GLU A 26 -23.54 12.66 -10.94
CA GLU A 26 -23.84 11.28 -11.35
C GLU A 26 -22.89 10.24 -10.74
N ALA A 27 -21.81 10.68 -10.08
CA ALA A 27 -20.76 9.80 -9.54
C ALA A 27 -20.49 10.08 -8.07
N THR A 28 -20.32 9.01 -7.29
CA THR A 28 -19.85 9.09 -5.91
C THR A 28 -18.34 8.94 -5.88
N GLY A 29 -17.65 9.95 -5.33
CA GLY A 29 -16.21 9.90 -5.12
C GLY A 29 -15.87 9.01 -3.91
N VAL A 30 -14.97 8.04 -4.12
CA VAL A 30 -14.47 7.17 -3.06
C VAL A 30 -12.94 7.30 -3.00
N TYR A 31 -12.43 7.71 -1.85
CA TYR A 31 -11.00 7.71 -1.56
C TYR A 31 -10.62 6.43 -0.81
N VAL A 32 -9.70 5.66 -1.39
CA VAL A 32 -9.30 4.36 -0.88
C VAL A 32 -7.78 4.36 -0.67
N ALA A 33 -7.33 4.28 0.56
CA ALA A 33 -5.90 4.21 0.91
C ALA A 33 -5.71 3.69 2.34
N PRO A 34 -4.54 3.12 2.68
CA PRO A 34 -4.20 2.93 4.08
C PRO A 34 -4.07 4.31 4.73
N ARG A 35 -4.67 4.49 5.90
CA ARG A 35 -4.69 5.75 6.67
C ARG A 35 -4.19 5.58 8.10
N THR A 36 -4.31 4.37 8.62
CA THR A 36 -3.86 4.02 9.96
C THR A 36 -2.35 4.18 10.08
N ARG A 37 -1.92 4.71 11.21
CA ARG A 37 -0.52 4.84 11.62
C ARG A 37 -0.22 3.73 12.62
N ILE A 38 0.97 3.15 12.51
CA ILE A 38 1.42 2.12 13.45
C ILE A 38 2.40 2.79 14.41
N ILE A 39 2.17 2.63 15.71
CA ILE A 39 3.11 3.08 16.74
C ILE A 39 4.03 1.90 17.06
N THR A 40 5.34 2.10 16.93
CA THR A 40 6.35 1.10 17.26
C THR A 40 6.55 1.03 18.77
N HIS A 41 7.22 -0.03 19.24
CA HIS A 41 7.63 -0.16 20.66
C HIS A 41 8.63 0.92 21.13
N LYS A 42 9.17 1.72 20.20
CA LYS A 42 10.04 2.86 20.46
C LYS A 42 9.30 4.20 20.35
N ASP A 43 7.97 4.20 20.42
CA ASP A 43 7.10 5.37 20.26
C ASP A 43 7.29 6.12 18.93
N ARG A 44 7.79 5.44 17.91
CA ARG A 44 7.89 5.98 16.55
C ARG A 44 6.65 5.66 15.75
N ILE A 45 6.38 6.46 14.73
CA ILE A 45 5.18 6.33 13.90
C ILE A 45 5.56 5.86 12.50
N VAL A 46 5.13 4.65 12.16
CA VAL A 46 5.12 4.21 10.75
C VAL A 46 3.93 4.83 10.04
N ARG A 47 4.22 5.60 9.03
CA ARG A 47 3.22 6.32 8.24
C ARG A 47 2.61 5.44 7.15
N PRO A 48 1.39 5.77 6.69
CA PRO A 48 0.74 5.04 5.60
C PRO A 48 1.59 4.92 4.33
N GLU A 49 2.44 5.91 4.04
CA GLU A 49 3.37 5.91 2.91
C GLU A 49 4.37 4.75 3.01
N GLN A 50 4.97 4.54 4.18
CA GLN A 50 5.91 3.45 4.45
C GLN A 50 5.24 2.07 4.33
N LEU A 51 3.99 1.94 4.78
CA LEU A 51 3.21 0.72 4.58
C LEU A 51 2.97 0.44 3.08
N ARG A 52 2.67 1.47 2.29
CA ARG A 52 2.55 1.32 0.83
C ARG A 52 3.86 0.92 0.16
N VAL A 53 4.99 1.41 0.66
CA VAL A 53 6.32 0.97 0.19
C VAL A 53 6.51 -0.52 0.47
N ALA A 54 6.21 -1.00 1.68
CA ALA A 54 6.29 -2.42 2.04
C ALA A 54 5.42 -3.30 1.13
N ARG A 55 4.16 -2.91 0.88
CA ARG A 55 3.25 -3.60 -0.05
C ARG A 55 3.85 -3.69 -1.47
N ARG A 56 4.42 -2.58 -1.95
CA ARG A 56 5.05 -2.53 -3.29
C ARG A 56 6.29 -3.40 -3.37
N MET A 57 7.15 -3.38 -2.34
CA MET A 57 8.36 -4.21 -2.32
C MET A 57 8.03 -5.68 -2.55
N ILE A 58 7.03 -6.22 -1.83
CA ILE A 58 6.62 -7.62 -1.99
C ILE A 58 6.05 -7.86 -3.39
N ARG A 59 5.08 -7.04 -3.82
CA ARG A 59 4.41 -7.21 -5.12
C ARG A 59 5.39 -7.10 -6.29
N ASP A 60 6.25 -6.09 -6.28
CA ASP A 60 7.13 -5.80 -7.40
C ASP A 60 8.29 -6.80 -7.47
N TYR A 61 8.73 -7.34 -6.31
CA TYR A 61 9.67 -8.44 -6.27
C TYR A 61 9.06 -9.74 -6.83
N GLN A 62 7.87 -10.13 -6.37
CA GLN A 62 7.23 -11.38 -6.78
C GLN A 62 6.68 -11.36 -8.21
N GLY A 63 6.10 -10.23 -8.63
CA GLY A 63 5.36 -10.16 -9.88
C GLY A 63 6.06 -9.43 -11.03
N ARG A 64 7.10 -8.63 -10.75
CA ARG A 64 7.73 -7.75 -11.73
C ARG A 64 9.25 -7.90 -11.82
N GLY A 65 9.85 -8.71 -10.96
CA GLY A 65 11.30 -8.93 -10.93
C GLY A 65 12.12 -7.68 -10.55
N HIS A 66 11.52 -6.70 -9.88
CA HIS A 66 12.24 -5.52 -9.41
C HIS A 66 12.97 -5.82 -8.10
N SER A 67 14.16 -5.25 -7.92
CA SER A 67 14.84 -5.27 -6.62
C SER A 67 14.12 -4.38 -5.61
N LEU A 68 14.40 -4.61 -4.32
CA LEU A 68 13.82 -3.79 -3.24
C LEU A 68 14.26 -2.33 -3.37
N ARG A 69 15.54 -2.08 -3.66
CA ARG A 69 16.07 -0.72 -3.87
C ARG A 69 15.34 0.00 -5.00
N GLN A 70 15.19 -0.64 -6.16
CA GLN A 70 14.46 -0.06 -7.29
C GLN A 70 13.01 0.30 -6.94
N THR A 71 12.36 -0.52 -6.12
CA THR A 71 10.99 -0.25 -5.68
C THR A 71 10.93 0.95 -4.74
N VAL A 72 11.85 1.07 -3.78
CA VAL A 72 11.94 2.19 -2.85
C VAL A 72 12.22 3.50 -3.57
N GLU A 73 13.23 3.53 -4.45
CA GLU A 73 13.58 4.72 -5.25
C GLU A 73 12.40 5.22 -6.11
N ARG A 74 11.65 4.29 -6.70
CA ARG A 74 10.43 4.63 -7.46
C ARG A 74 9.28 5.11 -6.58
N ALA A 75 9.22 4.68 -5.32
CA ALA A 75 8.16 5.08 -4.40
C ALA A 75 8.14 6.60 -4.19
N GLU A 76 9.29 7.26 -4.12
CA GLU A 76 9.38 8.72 -3.98
C GLU A 76 8.70 9.48 -5.13
N SER A 77 8.85 8.97 -6.35
CA SER A 77 8.18 9.57 -7.52
C SER A 77 6.66 9.38 -7.46
N VAL A 78 6.21 8.22 -6.96
CA VAL A 78 4.78 7.94 -6.79
C VAL A 78 4.19 8.80 -5.68
N ASP A 79 4.90 8.97 -4.57
CA ASP A 79 4.45 9.81 -3.45
C ASP A 79 4.37 11.29 -3.84
N ARG A 80 5.32 11.80 -4.64
CA ARG A 80 5.19 13.13 -5.26
C ARG A 80 3.96 13.25 -6.15
N GLY A 81 3.67 12.21 -6.94
CA GLY A 81 2.46 12.16 -7.76
C GLY A 81 1.18 12.14 -6.93
N GLU A 82 1.18 11.46 -5.80
CA GLU A 82 0.05 11.46 -4.87
C GLU A 82 -0.18 12.84 -4.25
N LEU A 83 0.88 13.47 -3.74
CA LEU A 83 0.81 14.82 -3.16
C LEU A 83 0.29 15.85 -4.16
N ASN A 84 0.74 15.78 -5.42
CA ASN A 84 0.38 16.78 -6.42
C ASN A 84 -0.99 16.55 -7.07
N TYR A 85 -1.45 15.29 -7.17
CA TYR A 85 -2.64 14.97 -7.98
C TYR A 85 -3.76 14.26 -7.23
N ILE A 86 -3.46 13.55 -6.14
CA ILE A 86 -4.48 12.81 -5.40
C ILE A 86 -4.91 13.58 -4.15
N MET A 87 -3.96 14.04 -3.35
CA MET A 87 -4.25 14.73 -2.10
C MET A 87 -5.08 16.01 -2.27
N PRO A 88 -4.86 16.87 -3.27
CA PRO A 88 -5.72 18.04 -3.48
C PRO A 88 -7.19 17.69 -3.79
N ASN A 89 -7.43 16.51 -4.38
CA ASN A 89 -8.77 16.05 -4.72
C ASN A 89 -9.43 15.16 -3.66
N LYS A 90 -8.72 14.81 -2.61
CA LYS A 90 -9.25 14.00 -1.49
C LYS A 90 -10.50 14.60 -0.82
N PRO A 91 -10.61 15.92 -0.59
CA PRO A 91 -11.82 16.52 -0.03
C PRO A 91 -13.07 16.34 -0.89
N ASN A 92 -12.90 16.07 -2.20
CA ASN A 92 -14.01 15.84 -3.13
C ASN A 92 -14.61 14.44 -3.01
N ALA A 93 -13.96 13.51 -2.30
CA ALA A 93 -14.49 12.17 -2.06
C ALA A 93 -15.52 12.20 -0.93
N SER A 94 -16.70 11.65 -1.21
CA SER A 94 -17.80 11.54 -0.22
C SER A 94 -17.60 10.37 0.74
N ILE A 95 -16.83 9.34 0.31
CA ILE A 95 -16.58 8.13 1.07
C ILE A 95 -15.06 7.94 1.19
N HIS A 96 -14.60 7.66 2.42
CA HIS A 96 -13.21 7.39 2.70
C HIS A 96 -13.08 5.97 3.29
N ILE A 97 -12.33 5.11 2.60
CA ILE A 97 -12.09 3.73 3.03
C ILE A 97 -10.63 3.59 3.44
N ASP A 98 -10.42 3.18 4.70
CA ASP A 98 -9.10 2.74 5.16
C ASP A 98 -8.89 1.28 4.75
N THR A 99 -7.80 1.00 4.07
CA THR A 99 -7.44 -0.35 3.61
C THR A 99 -6.41 -1.02 4.49
N PHE A 100 -6.13 -0.47 5.66
CA PHE A 100 -5.27 -1.08 6.65
C PHE A 100 -5.99 -2.23 7.37
N HIS A 101 -5.25 -3.28 7.68
CA HIS A 101 -5.69 -4.39 8.53
C HIS A 101 -4.69 -4.61 9.66
N ASP A 102 -5.16 -4.81 10.86
CA ASP A 102 -4.32 -4.94 12.07
C ASP A 102 -3.29 -6.08 11.98
N TYR A 103 -3.61 -7.15 11.24
CA TYR A 103 -2.70 -8.26 11.01
C TYR A 103 -1.68 -8.01 9.88
N GLU A 104 -1.87 -6.97 9.10
CA GLU A 104 -1.07 -6.72 7.89
C GLU A 104 0.43 -6.56 8.16
N PRO A 105 0.88 -5.81 9.19
CA PRO A 105 2.30 -5.69 9.49
C PRO A 105 2.99 -7.04 9.71
N CYS A 106 2.31 -7.97 10.37
CA CYS A 106 2.83 -9.31 10.64
C CYS A 106 2.98 -10.15 9.36
N ILE A 107 2.05 -9.99 8.42
CA ILE A 107 2.11 -10.65 7.11
C ILE A 107 3.22 -10.03 6.26
N LEU A 108 3.25 -8.70 6.13
CA LEU A 108 4.26 -8.01 5.32
C LEU A 108 5.68 -8.27 5.85
N ALA A 109 5.87 -8.22 7.18
CA ALA A 109 7.16 -8.52 7.80
C ALA A 109 7.66 -9.92 7.45
N ARG A 110 6.78 -10.93 7.45
CA ARG A 110 7.12 -12.29 7.04
C ARG A 110 7.60 -12.33 5.61
N TYR A 111 6.81 -11.80 4.67
CA TYR A 111 7.14 -11.86 3.24
C TYR A 111 8.40 -11.06 2.89
N LEU A 112 8.62 -9.92 3.53
CA LEU A 112 9.84 -9.15 3.33
C LEU A 112 11.07 -9.92 3.80
N LYS A 113 11.01 -10.56 4.97
CA LYS A 113 12.13 -11.38 5.50
C LYS A 113 12.40 -12.64 4.68
N GLU A 114 11.42 -13.17 3.98
CA GLU A 114 11.55 -14.33 3.08
C GLU A 114 12.19 -13.96 1.72
N ILE A 115 12.31 -12.66 1.38
CA ILE A 115 12.99 -12.22 0.16
C ILE A 115 14.51 -12.45 0.33
N PRO A 116 15.15 -13.20 -0.58
CA PRO A 116 16.59 -13.34 -0.56
C PRO A 116 17.29 -11.99 -0.57
N GLU A 117 18.37 -11.87 0.17
CA GLU A 117 19.17 -10.64 0.24
C GLU A 117 18.40 -9.41 0.80
N PHE A 118 17.27 -9.61 1.51
CA PHE A 118 16.48 -8.51 2.06
C PHE A 118 17.35 -7.51 2.84
N TYR A 119 18.16 -8.00 3.78
CA TYR A 119 19.00 -7.14 4.61
C TYR A 119 20.22 -6.57 3.87
N SER A 120 20.73 -7.24 2.84
CA SER A 120 21.84 -6.70 2.05
C SER A 120 21.39 -5.68 1.01
N GLN A 121 20.18 -5.79 0.51
CA GLN A 121 19.59 -4.78 -0.37
C GLN A 121 19.18 -3.51 0.40
N LEU A 122 18.76 -3.65 1.65
CA LEU A 122 18.32 -2.57 2.53
C LEU A 122 19.31 -2.42 3.68
N ASP A 123 20.54 -2.00 3.36
CA ASP A 123 21.56 -1.68 4.37
C ASP A 123 21.19 -0.41 5.16
N ASP A 124 21.87 -0.20 6.29
CA ASP A 124 21.56 0.89 7.22
C ASP A 124 21.65 2.28 6.57
N GLN A 125 22.59 2.47 5.66
CA GLN A 125 22.73 3.73 4.94
C GLN A 125 21.49 3.98 4.05
N PHE A 126 21.12 3.00 3.24
CA PHE A 126 19.96 3.10 2.36
C PHE A 126 18.65 3.29 3.14
N ILE A 127 18.49 2.56 4.26
CA ILE A 127 17.33 2.71 5.16
C ILE A 127 17.22 4.14 5.69
N ALA A 128 18.36 4.72 6.12
CA ALA A 128 18.38 6.08 6.66
C ALA A 128 18.09 7.12 5.58
N GLU A 129 18.70 7.00 4.41
CA GLU A 129 18.53 7.93 3.27
C GLU A 129 17.07 7.99 2.78
N HIS A 130 16.36 6.84 2.78
CA HIS A 130 14.97 6.74 2.31
C HIS A 130 13.92 6.77 3.44
N GLY A 131 14.34 7.07 4.68
CA GLY A 131 13.43 7.22 5.82
C GLY A 131 12.63 5.96 6.17
N LEU A 132 13.24 4.77 6.00
CA LEU A 132 12.60 3.48 6.24
C LEU A 132 12.83 2.93 7.66
N SER A 133 13.54 3.65 8.52
CA SER A 133 13.94 3.16 9.85
C SER A 133 12.75 2.71 10.70
N ASP A 134 11.65 3.45 10.68
CA ASP A 134 10.45 3.09 11.46
C ASP A 134 9.75 1.85 10.89
N LEU A 135 9.73 1.70 9.56
CA LEU A 135 9.22 0.50 8.91
C LEU A 135 10.08 -0.72 9.29
N MET A 136 11.41 -0.59 9.27
CA MET A 136 12.32 -1.68 9.64
C MET A 136 12.19 -2.06 11.11
N ASP A 137 11.95 -1.09 12.01
CA ASP A 137 11.64 -1.39 13.41
C ASP A 137 10.38 -2.27 13.53
N VAL A 138 9.31 -1.98 12.79
CA VAL A 138 8.11 -2.82 12.77
C VAL A 138 8.41 -4.19 12.17
N VAL A 139 9.03 -4.24 11.00
CA VAL A 139 9.38 -5.51 10.34
C VAL A 139 10.16 -6.43 11.28
N ASN A 140 11.08 -5.88 12.07
CA ASN A 140 11.92 -6.67 12.97
C ASN A 140 11.26 -7.04 14.31
N SER A 141 10.27 -6.27 14.77
CA SER A 141 9.65 -6.45 16.09
C SER A 141 8.34 -7.24 16.08
N VAL A 142 7.60 -7.24 14.97
CA VAL A 142 6.32 -7.95 14.91
C VAL A 142 6.52 -9.46 14.67
N PRO A 143 5.64 -10.30 15.23
CA PRO A 143 5.66 -11.73 14.94
C PRO A 143 5.29 -12.00 13.48
N SER A 144 5.86 -13.05 12.91
CA SER A 144 5.49 -13.53 11.58
C SER A 144 4.17 -14.27 11.63
N LEU A 145 3.19 -13.84 10.85
CA LEU A 145 1.90 -14.50 10.74
C LEU A 145 1.82 -15.33 9.45
N ARG A 146 1.21 -16.53 9.54
CA ARG A 146 1.00 -17.38 8.37
C ARG A 146 -0.11 -16.80 7.48
N THR A 147 0.08 -16.93 6.17
CA THR A 147 -0.88 -16.44 5.17
C THR A 147 -2.24 -17.13 5.25
N ASP A 148 -2.30 -18.34 5.80
CA ASP A 148 -3.56 -19.10 5.97
C ASP A 148 -4.61 -18.33 6.78
N TYR A 149 -4.16 -17.45 7.67
CA TYR A 149 -5.04 -16.59 8.48
C TYR A 149 -5.57 -15.35 7.73
N VAL A 150 -5.06 -15.09 6.53
CA VAL A 150 -5.54 -13.96 5.71
C VAL A 150 -6.72 -14.40 4.86
N PRO A 151 -7.90 -13.77 4.99
CA PRO A 151 -9.06 -14.08 4.14
C PRO A 151 -8.71 -13.97 2.65
N ARG A 152 -9.28 -14.84 1.82
CA ARG A 152 -8.97 -14.88 0.38
C ARG A 152 -9.47 -13.66 -0.38
N ASP A 153 -10.46 -12.95 0.16
CA ASP A 153 -11.02 -11.70 -0.36
C ASP A 153 -10.36 -10.44 0.23
N SER A 154 -9.37 -10.60 1.11
CA SER A 154 -8.61 -9.47 1.66
C SER A 154 -7.77 -8.79 0.58
N ILE A 155 -7.71 -7.45 0.64
CA ILE A 155 -6.82 -6.66 -0.22
C ILE A 155 -5.34 -7.01 -0.01
N VAL A 156 -4.95 -7.50 1.16
CA VAL A 156 -3.58 -7.93 1.45
C VAL A 156 -3.14 -9.05 0.50
N ARG A 157 -4.09 -9.87 0.02
CA ARG A 157 -3.82 -10.93 -0.95
C ARG A 157 -3.34 -10.43 -2.32
N GLU A 158 -3.63 -9.18 -2.68
CA GLU A 158 -3.05 -8.55 -3.88
C GLU A 158 -1.51 -8.53 -3.84
N PHE A 159 -0.93 -8.43 -2.65
CA PHE A 159 0.51 -8.32 -2.46
C PHE A 159 1.18 -9.67 -2.19
N VAL A 160 0.49 -10.56 -1.48
CA VAL A 160 1.07 -11.83 -1.00
C VAL A 160 0.54 -13.07 -1.74
N GLY A 161 -0.35 -12.87 -2.69
CA GLY A 161 -0.92 -13.94 -3.50
C GLY A 161 -2.08 -14.69 -2.86
N GLY A 162 -2.68 -15.60 -3.62
CA GLY A 162 -3.79 -16.44 -3.17
C GLY A 162 -5.13 -15.73 -3.00
N SER A 163 -5.33 -14.61 -3.70
CA SER A 163 -6.62 -13.91 -3.77
C SER A 163 -7.68 -14.78 -4.46
N CYS A 164 -8.96 -14.58 -4.07
CA CYS A 164 -10.11 -15.07 -4.83
C CYS A 164 -10.48 -14.16 -6.02
N PHE A 165 -9.83 -12.99 -6.14
CA PHE A 165 -10.01 -12.05 -7.25
C PHE A 165 -8.87 -12.20 -8.24
N GLU A 166 -9.19 -12.05 -9.54
CA GLU A 166 -8.20 -11.89 -10.62
C GLU A 166 -7.79 -10.42 -10.70
N TYR A 167 -6.49 -10.14 -10.73
CA TYR A 167 -5.91 -8.80 -10.77
C TYR A 167 -5.25 -8.50 -12.12
#